data_65f49961bd7dc2bfe51c350fdd4bcb8c
#
_entry.id   65f49961bd7dc2bfe51c350fdd4bcb8c
#
_cell.length_a   1.000
_cell.length_b   1.000
_cell.length_c   1.000
_cell.angle_alpha   90.00
_cell.angle_beta   90.00
_cell.angle_gamma   90.00
#
_symmetry.space_group_name_H-M   'P 1'
#
loop_
_entity.id
_entity.type
_entity.pdbx_description
1 polymer ?
#
loop_
_entity_poly.entity_id
_entity_poly.type
_entity_poly.pdbx_seq_one_letter_code
_entity_poly.pdbx_strand_id
1 'polypeptide(L)'
;MVTALAALEEAYARRGAPPPRKDGPPAGSGPAAQHDRPAQDGPVVGYVGADVPVELLTAAGMRAVRLTGDPESGSAPGDRYLGRGVDPAARSVLTRLLEGAFGDLDKVVVSHGSEASLRLFYALRELRRVEPERGLPEAYLVDLLHLPHRTTARYNRRRIGEFAARLEAWAGRPLDLAAAVAAHDERRRLLAAVAELRRAVPARLTGRQFLAVANAALPVEEHVALLRRLLEEADRLGEHRGRRVFLSGSDHDTPHVYEAIEAEGDVIVGEDHSFGELAVTGPVGAASLDALAEHYHRNILTAHRSTPGARAAYAAVAVRRCRAELFVSYCRASDEAPAWDFPAQRAALNIPAVLLERQEYGRADLTALRKELPCPQ
;
A
#
# COMPACT_ATOMS: atom_id res chain seq x y z
N MET A 1 2.95 -10.62 28.11
CA MET A 1 3.52 -9.66 27.14
C MET A 1 2.79 -9.82 25.83
N VAL A 2 2.41 -8.73 25.19
CA VAL A 2 1.81 -8.76 23.84
C VAL A 2 2.89 -9.22 22.85
N THR A 3 2.58 -10.20 21.97
CA THR A 3 3.51 -10.67 20.93
C THR A 3 3.73 -9.56 19.88
N ALA A 4 4.86 -9.63 19.17
CA ALA A 4 5.13 -8.66 18.11
C ALA A 4 4.07 -8.72 16.99
N LEU A 5 3.59 -9.92 16.63
CA LEU A 5 2.52 -10.09 15.67
C LEU A 5 1.23 -9.39 16.10
N ALA A 6 0.79 -9.60 17.34
CA ALA A 6 -0.42 -8.96 17.86
C ALA A 6 -0.30 -7.43 17.89
N ALA A 7 0.88 -6.89 18.23
CA ALA A 7 1.12 -5.44 18.19
C ALA A 7 1.04 -4.86 16.76
N LEU A 8 1.57 -5.58 15.77
CA LEU A 8 1.49 -5.20 14.36
C LEU A 8 0.05 -5.29 13.82
N GLU A 9 -0.70 -6.34 14.18
CA GLU A 9 -2.12 -6.47 13.82
C GLU A 9 -2.98 -5.37 14.46
N GLU A 10 -2.71 -4.98 15.70
CA GLU A 10 -3.37 -3.86 16.36
C GLU A 10 -3.05 -2.53 15.68
N ALA A 11 -1.78 -2.30 15.31
CA ALA A 11 -1.39 -1.12 14.56
C ALA A 11 -2.04 -1.07 13.17
N TYR A 12 -2.20 -2.23 12.51
CA TYR A 12 -2.94 -2.34 11.26
C TYR A 12 -4.43 -2.04 11.44
N ALA A 13 -5.05 -2.53 12.50
CA ALA A 13 -6.47 -2.25 12.78
C ALA A 13 -6.74 -0.75 12.98
N ARG A 14 -5.75 -0.02 13.51
CA ARG A 14 -5.80 1.45 13.66
C ARG A 14 -5.44 2.23 12.38
N ARG A 15 -5.15 1.55 11.24
CA ARG A 15 -4.84 2.25 10.00
C ARG A 15 -6.00 3.15 9.56
N GLY A 16 -5.67 4.33 9.09
CA GLY A 16 -6.66 5.32 8.68
C GLY A 16 -7.28 6.12 9.82
N ALA A 17 -6.89 5.85 11.07
CA ALA A 17 -7.04 6.81 12.16
C ALA A 17 -5.64 7.35 12.50
N PRO A 18 -5.41 8.66 12.51
CA PRO A 18 -4.14 9.18 13.00
C PRO A 18 -4.00 8.75 14.46
N PRO A 19 -2.81 8.34 14.92
CA PRO A 19 -2.59 8.16 16.34
C PRO A 19 -2.91 9.46 17.06
N PRO A 20 -3.48 9.39 18.29
CA PRO A 20 -3.83 10.57 19.04
C PRO A 20 -2.60 11.49 19.14
N ARG A 21 -2.78 12.79 18.84
CA ARG A 21 -1.79 13.79 19.17
C ARG A 21 -1.62 13.75 20.69
N LYS A 22 -0.42 13.53 21.20
CA LYS A 22 -0.15 13.81 22.61
C LYS A 22 -0.43 15.28 22.82
N ASP A 23 -1.29 15.59 23.78
CA ASP A 23 -1.84 16.91 24.08
C ASP A 23 -0.79 18.03 23.90
N GLY A 24 -0.88 18.74 22.78
CA GLY A 24 -0.15 19.96 22.48
C GLY A 24 -1.15 21.09 22.23
N PRO A 25 -0.78 22.36 22.44
CA PRO A 25 -1.71 23.48 22.28
C PRO A 25 -2.29 23.51 20.86
N PRO A 26 -3.53 24.02 20.70
CA PRO A 26 -4.22 24.07 19.42
C PRO A 26 -3.40 24.85 18.39
N ALA A 27 -3.50 24.44 17.11
CA ALA A 27 -2.85 25.08 15.97
C ALA A 27 -3.19 26.59 15.94
N GLY A 28 -2.27 27.44 16.34
CA GLY A 28 -2.47 28.90 16.43
C GLY A 28 -1.27 29.69 16.92
N SER A 29 -0.20 29.06 17.39
CA SER A 29 1.01 29.74 17.85
C SER A 29 2.07 29.74 16.72
N GLY A 30 2.56 30.95 16.41
CA GLY A 30 3.38 31.32 15.27
C GLY A 30 4.70 30.55 15.05
N PRO A 31 5.50 30.98 14.06
CA PRO A 31 6.57 30.17 13.45
C PRO A 31 7.80 29.86 14.34
N ALA A 32 7.84 30.31 15.59
CA ALA A 32 9.03 30.18 16.45
C ALA A 32 9.12 28.88 17.30
N ALA A 33 8.10 28.02 17.31
CA ALA A 33 8.03 26.84 18.20
C ALA A 33 8.25 25.49 17.47
N GLN A 34 8.68 25.47 16.20
CA GLN A 34 8.72 24.24 15.39
C GLN A 34 10.09 23.53 15.38
N HIS A 35 11.14 24.07 16.01
CA HIS A 35 12.51 23.61 15.80
C HIS A 35 13.00 22.47 16.70
N ASP A 36 12.24 22.05 17.74
CA ASP A 36 12.67 21.01 18.70
C ASP A 36 11.63 19.90 18.94
N ARG A 37 10.75 19.61 17.99
CA ARG A 37 9.82 18.50 18.14
C ARG A 37 10.48 17.17 17.76
N PRO A 38 10.44 16.13 18.62
CA PRO A 38 10.85 14.79 18.24
C PRO A 38 10.05 14.31 17.01
N ALA A 39 10.66 13.46 16.17
CA ALA A 39 10.07 13.00 14.89
C ALA A 39 8.66 12.38 15.01
N GLN A 40 8.23 12.02 16.22
CA GLN A 40 6.89 11.53 16.52
C GLN A 40 5.80 12.63 16.56
N ASP A 41 6.20 13.90 16.67
CA ASP A 41 5.29 15.06 16.76
C ASP A 41 5.26 15.92 15.48
N GLY A 42 5.85 15.44 14.40
CA GLY A 42 5.90 16.13 13.10
C GLY A 42 4.53 16.20 12.42
N PRO A 43 4.41 17.03 11.34
CA PRO A 43 3.19 17.13 10.55
C PRO A 43 2.73 15.75 10.04
N VAL A 44 1.41 15.54 10.05
CA VAL A 44 0.80 14.29 9.55
C VAL A 44 0.44 14.45 8.08
N VAL A 45 1.02 13.60 7.24
CA VAL A 45 0.78 13.62 5.80
C VAL A 45 0.07 12.33 5.39
N GLY A 46 -1.17 12.44 4.95
CA GLY A 46 -1.89 11.34 4.32
C GLY A 46 -1.32 11.08 2.92
N TYR A 47 -1.17 9.80 2.53
CA TYR A 47 -0.76 9.49 1.16
C TYR A 47 -1.59 8.38 0.52
N VAL A 48 -1.77 8.48 -0.80
CA VAL A 48 -2.47 7.50 -1.65
C VAL A 48 -1.54 7.05 -2.77
N GLY A 49 -1.43 5.74 -2.94
CA GLY A 49 -0.60 5.10 -3.97
C GLY A 49 0.70 4.52 -3.44
N ALA A 50 1.27 3.56 -4.18
CA ALA A 50 2.47 2.83 -3.77
C ALA A 50 3.78 3.49 -4.22
N ASP A 51 3.71 4.44 -5.11
CA ASP A 51 4.85 5.16 -5.68
C ASP A 51 5.05 6.57 -5.10
N VAL A 52 4.41 6.86 -3.97
CA VAL A 52 4.79 8.00 -3.14
C VAL A 52 6.10 7.67 -2.43
N PRO A 53 7.18 8.44 -2.65
CA PRO A 53 8.46 8.22 -1.98
C PRO A 53 8.36 8.59 -0.49
N VAL A 54 7.94 7.61 0.32
CA VAL A 54 7.73 7.81 1.77
C VAL A 54 9.02 8.17 2.51
N GLU A 55 10.18 7.80 1.98
CA GLU A 55 11.49 8.22 2.49
C GLU A 55 11.62 9.74 2.52
N LEU A 56 11.10 10.43 1.51
CA LEU A 56 11.14 11.90 1.45
C LEU A 56 10.26 12.52 2.53
N LEU A 57 9.09 11.92 2.83
CA LEU A 57 8.23 12.36 3.93
C LEU A 57 8.94 12.18 5.27
N THR A 58 9.56 11.02 5.50
CA THR A 58 10.36 10.73 6.71
C THR A 58 11.54 11.69 6.81
N ALA A 59 12.28 11.94 5.71
CA ALA A 59 13.41 12.87 5.66
C ALA A 59 13.01 14.31 6.01
N ALA A 60 11.76 14.70 5.66
CA ALA A 60 11.19 15.99 6.05
C ALA A 60 10.75 16.04 7.52
N GLY A 61 10.83 14.93 8.27
CA GLY A 61 10.32 14.82 9.64
C GLY A 61 8.79 14.76 9.71
N MET A 62 8.15 14.33 8.64
CA MET A 62 6.70 14.19 8.55
C MET A 62 6.28 12.75 8.82
N ARG A 63 5.15 12.58 9.48
CA ARG A 63 4.56 11.26 9.70
C ARG A 63 3.66 10.89 8.52
N ALA A 64 4.08 9.90 7.75
CA ALA A 64 3.34 9.38 6.62
C ALA A 64 2.24 8.40 7.07
N VAL A 65 1.00 8.63 6.65
CA VAL A 65 -0.16 7.75 6.90
C VAL A 65 -0.75 7.32 5.57
N ARG A 66 -0.73 6.02 5.28
CA ARG A 66 -1.36 5.50 4.05
C ARG A 66 -2.87 5.55 4.17
N LEU A 67 -3.52 6.31 3.29
CA LEU A 67 -4.98 6.42 3.26
C LEU A 67 -5.57 5.21 2.53
N THR A 68 -6.51 4.55 3.17
CA THR A 68 -7.22 3.38 2.63
C THR A 68 -8.73 3.62 2.66
N GLY A 69 -9.45 2.95 1.78
CA GLY A 69 -10.91 2.93 1.86
C GLY A 69 -11.41 2.04 3.02
N ASP A 70 -12.72 1.99 3.11
CA ASP A 70 -13.45 1.10 4.02
C ASP A 70 -14.72 0.66 3.29
N PRO A 71 -14.82 -0.63 2.90
CA PRO A 71 -15.99 -1.11 2.17
C PRO A 71 -17.28 -1.12 3.00
N GLU A 72 -17.17 -1.09 4.34
CA GLU A 72 -18.31 -1.06 5.25
C GLU A 72 -18.84 0.38 5.43
N SER A 73 -18.02 1.39 5.13
CA SER A 73 -18.46 2.78 5.13
C SER A 73 -19.26 3.10 3.86
N GLY A 74 -20.32 3.88 4.01
CA GLY A 74 -21.05 4.41 2.84
C GLY A 74 -20.14 5.21 1.92
N SER A 75 -20.40 5.24 0.61
CA SER A 75 -19.58 6.00 -0.36
C SER A 75 -20.29 7.25 -0.91
N ALA A 76 -21.46 7.60 -0.39
CA ALA A 76 -22.32 8.66 -0.96
C ALA A 76 -21.61 10.03 -1.13
N PRO A 77 -20.84 10.56 -0.18
CA PRO A 77 -20.08 11.80 -0.41
C PRO A 77 -19.05 11.66 -1.54
N GLY A 78 -18.29 10.56 -1.58
CA GLY A 78 -17.31 10.29 -2.64
C GLY A 78 -17.98 10.10 -4.01
N ASP A 79 -19.12 9.42 -4.05
CA ASP A 79 -19.91 9.21 -5.27
C ASP A 79 -20.38 10.53 -5.90
N ARG A 80 -20.75 11.50 -5.07
CA ARG A 80 -21.20 12.82 -5.53
C ARG A 80 -20.12 13.56 -6.32
N TYR A 81 -18.85 13.48 -5.90
CA TYR A 81 -17.77 14.27 -6.48
C TYR A 81 -16.94 13.51 -7.52
N LEU A 82 -16.77 12.19 -7.34
CA LEU A 82 -16.02 11.36 -8.28
C LEU A 82 -16.89 10.65 -9.32
N GLY A 83 -18.18 10.44 -9.00
CA GLY A 83 -19.09 9.62 -9.80
C GLY A 83 -18.89 8.12 -9.54
N ARG A 84 -19.99 7.36 -9.68
CA ARG A 84 -20.03 5.92 -9.38
C ARG A 84 -19.18 5.05 -10.32
N GLY A 85 -18.75 5.57 -11.45
CA GLY A 85 -17.85 4.87 -12.38
C GLY A 85 -16.39 4.85 -11.96
N VAL A 86 -15.98 5.64 -10.95
CA VAL A 86 -14.63 5.62 -10.40
C VAL A 86 -14.49 4.46 -9.43
N ASP A 87 -13.27 3.90 -9.32
CA ASP A 87 -12.97 2.80 -8.39
C ASP A 87 -13.49 3.09 -6.97
N PRO A 88 -14.24 2.15 -6.36
CA PRO A 88 -14.89 2.36 -5.07
C PRO A 88 -13.89 2.59 -3.92
N ALA A 89 -12.66 2.08 -4.00
CA ALA A 89 -11.65 2.38 -2.99
C ALA A 89 -11.30 3.88 -2.98
N ALA A 90 -11.13 4.50 -4.16
CA ALA A 90 -10.88 5.94 -4.27
C ALA A 90 -12.07 6.78 -3.78
N ARG A 91 -13.31 6.34 -4.11
CA ARG A 91 -14.54 6.99 -3.63
C ARG A 91 -14.67 6.91 -2.12
N SER A 92 -14.35 5.74 -1.54
CA SER A 92 -14.34 5.55 -0.09
C SER A 92 -13.27 6.41 0.60
N VAL A 93 -12.05 6.50 0.04
CA VAL A 93 -11.01 7.39 0.58
C VAL A 93 -11.49 8.85 0.58
N LEU A 94 -12.12 9.33 -0.51
CA LEU A 94 -12.68 10.69 -0.53
C LEU A 94 -13.79 10.88 0.51
N THR A 95 -14.70 9.93 0.63
CA THR A 95 -15.76 9.94 1.65
C THR A 95 -15.16 10.10 3.05
N ARG A 96 -14.20 9.25 3.40
CA ARG A 96 -13.53 9.27 4.69
C ARG A 96 -12.77 10.57 4.97
N LEU A 97 -12.16 11.17 3.93
CA LEU A 97 -11.55 12.51 4.05
C LEU A 97 -12.59 13.59 4.34
N LEU A 98 -13.72 13.57 3.65
CA LEU A 98 -14.82 14.53 3.82
C LEU A 98 -15.50 14.39 5.19
N GLU A 99 -15.54 13.21 5.76
CA GLU A 99 -16.11 12.89 7.07
C GLU A 99 -15.09 13.04 8.21
N GLY A 100 -13.84 13.39 7.92
CA GLY A 100 -12.79 13.56 8.93
C GLY A 100 -12.32 12.26 9.57
N ALA A 101 -12.60 11.09 8.94
CA ALA A 101 -12.28 9.79 9.51
C ALA A 101 -10.76 9.52 9.66
N PHE A 102 -9.93 10.26 8.94
CA PHE A 102 -8.47 10.21 9.08
C PHE A 102 -7.92 11.20 10.13
N GLY A 103 -8.80 11.95 10.82
CA GLY A 103 -8.42 13.02 11.77
C GLY A 103 -7.70 14.18 11.09
N ASP A 104 -6.90 14.91 11.87
CA ASP A 104 -6.22 16.11 11.39
C ASP A 104 -5.01 15.79 10.54
N LEU A 105 -5.19 15.77 9.23
CA LEU A 105 -4.11 15.72 8.26
C LEU A 105 -3.63 17.13 7.92
N ASP A 106 -2.32 17.36 8.00
CA ASP A 106 -1.72 18.64 7.58
C ASP A 106 -1.66 18.77 6.06
N LYS A 107 -1.36 17.66 5.37
CA LYS A 107 -1.25 17.58 3.90
C LYS A 107 -1.74 16.22 3.39
N VAL A 108 -2.05 16.16 2.10
CA VAL A 108 -2.31 14.90 1.37
C VAL A 108 -1.39 14.81 0.15
N VAL A 109 -0.75 13.67 -0.03
CA VAL A 109 0.07 13.36 -1.21
C VAL A 109 -0.61 12.24 -1.98
N VAL A 110 -0.89 12.46 -3.26
CA VAL A 110 -1.53 11.46 -4.13
C VAL A 110 -0.56 11.10 -5.24
N SER A 111 -0.35 9.82 -5.50
CA SER A 111 0.40 9.39 -6.67
C SER A 111 -0.51 9.21 -7.88
N HIS A 112 0.04 9.46 -9.07
CA HIS A 112 -0.61 9.13 -10.34
C HIS A 112 -0.45 7.65 -10.67
N GLY A 113 -0.79 6.78 -9.69
CA GLY A 113 -0.67 5.34 -9.84
C GLY A 113 -1.82 4.68 -10.59
N SER A 114 -2.95 5.38 -10.71
CA SER A 114 -4.13 4.95 -11.45
C SER A 114 -4.97 6.17 -11.84
N GLU A 115 -5.87 6.00 -12.80
CA GLU A 115 -6.84 7.03 -13.19
C GLU A 115 -7.73 7.44 -12.00
N ALA A 116 -8.10 6.49 -11.15
CA ALA A 116 -8.92 6.75 -9.97
C ALA A 116 -8.18 7.65 -8.95
N SER A 117 -6.89 7.42 -8.72
CA SER A 117 -6.09 8.27 -7.84
C SER A 117 -5.89 9.67 -8.40
N LEU A 118 -5.71 9.80 -9.72
CA LEU A 118 -5.62 11.11 -10.37
C LEU A 118 -6.93 11.91 -10.22
N ARG A 119 -8.08 11.27 -10.40
CA ARG A 119 -9.40 11.89 -10.18
C ARG A 119 -9.60 12.30 -8.74
N LEU A 120 -9.16 11.47 -7.79
CA LEU A 120 -9.17 11.81 -6.36
C LEU A 120 -8.35 13.09 -6.10
N PHE A 121 -7.15 13.21 -6.67
CA PHE A 121 -6.33 14.42 -6.54
C PHE A 121 -7.06 15.66 -7.07
N TYR A 122 -7.65 15.58 -8.26
CA TYR A 122 -8.39 16.71 -8.83
C TYR A 122 -9.62 17.07 -7.99
N ALA A 123 -10.35 16.09 -7.48
CA ALA A 123 -11.49 16.34 -6.60
C ALA A 123 -11.06 17.06 -5.31
N LEU A 124 -9.99 16.62 -4.65
CA LEU A 124 -9.47 17.28 -3.44
C LEU A 124 -9.03 18.71 -3.71
N ARG A 125 -8.31 18.94 -4.81
CA ARG A 125 -7.85 20.28 -5.21
C ARG A 125 -9.02 21.22 -5.47
N GLU A 126 -10.03 20.78 -6.22
CA GLU A 126 -11.19 21.60 -6.56
C GLU A 126 -12.11 21.83 -5.37
N LEU A 127 -12.36 20.81 -4.55
CA LEU A 127 -13.16 20.95 -3.32
C LEU A 127 -12.54 21.98 -2.37
N ARG A 128 -11.23 21.94 -2.18
CA ARG A 128 -10.54 22.95 -1.37
C ARG A 128 -10.70 24.37 -1.92
N ARG A 129 -10.83 24.52 -3.23
CA ARG A 129 -11.03 25.81 -3.91
C ARG A 129 -12.48 26.30 -3.85
N VAL A 130 -13.46 25.40 -4.05
CA VAL A 130 -14.88 25.76 -4.21
C VAL A 130 -15.69 25.63 -2.94
N GLU A 131 -15.23 24.80 -1.98
CA GLU A 131 -15.85 24.55 -0.67
C GLU A 131 -14.78 24.70 0.45
N PRO A 132 -14.14 25.89 0.58
CA PRO A 132 -13.03 26.11 1.52
C PRO A 132 -13.42 25.89 2.99
N GLU A 133 -14.71 26.04 3.33
CA GLU A 133 -15.26 25.80 4.65
C GLU A 133 -15.10 24.34 5.13
N ARG A 134 -14.83 23.39 4.23
CA ARG A 134 -14.56 22.01 4.61
C ARG A 134 -13.20 21.79 5.26
N GLY A 135 -12.31 22.78 5.18
CA GLY A 135 -11.00 22.70 5.80
C GLY A 135 -10.11 21.56 5.27
N LEU A 136 -10.35 21.09 4.03
CA LEU A 136 -9.57 19.99 3.45
C LEU A 136 -8.07 20.35 3.35
N PRO A 137 -7.16 19.39 3.63
CA PRO A 137 -5.73 19.62 3.56
C PRO A 137 -5.28 19.93 2.12
N GLU A 138 -4.16 20.65 1.99
CA GLU A 138 -3.51 20.84 0.70
C GLU A 138 -3.10 19.50 0.10
N ALA A 139 -3.48 19.26 -1.16
CA ALA A 139 -3.11 18.07 -1.90
C ALA A 139 -1.96 18.33 -2.86
N TYR A 140 -0.98 17.41 -2.93
CA TYR A 140 0.13 17.39 -3.88
C TYR A 140 0.11 16.13 -4.73
N LEU A 141 0.35 16.27 -6.05
CA LEU A 141 0.43 15.14 -6.97
C LEU A 141 1.89 14.72 -7.21
N VAL A 142 2.23 13.50 -6.82
CA VAL A 142 3.44 12.82 -7.27
C VAL A 142 3.13 12.14 -8.60
N ASP A 143 3.59 12.75 -9.68
CA ASP A 143 3.28 12.31 -11.04
C ASP A 143 4.49 11.55 -11.63
N LEU A 144 4.53 10.24 -11.43
CA LEU A 144 5.55 9.36 -11.98
C LEU A 144 4.99 8.56 -13.16
N LEU A 145 5.81 8.39 -14.20
CA LEU A 145 5.51 7.58 -15.37
C LEU A 145 6.21 6.23 -15.29
N HIS A 146 5.58 5.18 -15.83
CA HIS A 146 6.07 3.80 -15.70
C HIS A 146 6.47 3.14 -17.04
N LEU A 147 6.75 3.93 -18.06
CA LEU A 147 7.28 3.42 -19.33
C LEU A 147 8.79 3.20 -19.23
N PRO A 148 9.35 2.11 -19.78
CA PRO A 148 10.77 1.75 -19.65
C PRO A 148 11.66 2.57 -20.60
N HIS A 149 11.49 3.90 -20.66
CA HIS A 149 12.24 4.79 -21.55
C HIS A 149 13.15 5.74 -20.77
N ARG A 150 14.31 6.07 -21.34
CA ARG A 150 15.24 7.05 -20.77
C ARG A 150 14.61 8.43 -20.55
N THR A 151 13.69 8.83 -21.42
CA THR A 151 12.93 10.07 -21.29
C THR A 151 12.03 10.04 -20.06
N THR A 152 11.36 8.93 -19.81
CA THR A 152 10.54 8.69 -18.62
C THR A 152 11.39 8.70 -17.34
N ALA A 153 12.52 8.03 -17.33
CA ALA A 153 13.44 8.05 -16.18
C ALA A 153 13.91 9.48 -15.86
N ARG A 154 14.23 10.29 -16.89
CA ARG A 154 14.61 11.70 -16.70
C ARG A 154 13.44 12.55 -16.19
N TYR A 155 12.23 12.31 -16.69
CA TYR A 155 11.03 12.96 -16.19
C TYR A 155 10.80 12.64 -14.73
N ASN A 156 10.83 11.36 -14.34
CA ASN A 156 10.63 10.92 -12.95
C ASN A 156 11.67 11.52 -12.01
N ARG A 157 12.95 11.57 -12.41
CA ARG A 157 14.01 12.23 -11.64
C ARG A 157 13.69 13.69 -11.35
N ARG A 158 13.20 14.42 -12.36
CA ARG A 158 12.76 15.80 -12.18
C ARG A 158 11.57 15.90 -11.21
N ARG A 159 10.55 15.02 -11.36
CA ARG A 159 9.37 15.03 -10.48
C ARG A 159 9.71 14.70 -9.03
N ILE A 160 10.64 13.77 -8.79
CA ILE A 160 11.15 13.48 -7.45
C ILE A 160 11.88 14.70 -6.87
N GLY A 161 12.71 15.39 -7.65
CA GLY A 161 13.36 16.63 -7.21
C GLY A 161 12.38 17.76 -6.88
N GLU A 162 11.33 17.93 -7.69
CA GLU A 162 10.27 18.91 -7.42
C GLU A 162 9.48 18.57 -6.15
N PHE A 163 9.22 17.28 -5.91
CA PHE A 163 8.57 16.84 -4.67
C PHE A 163 9.47 17.05 -3.45
N ALA A 164 10.76 16.73 -3.54
CA ALA A 164 11.72 17.00 -2.46
C ALA A 164 11.75 18.50 -2.10
N ALA A 165 11.86 19.38 -3.09
CA ALA A 165 11.83 20.84 -2.88
C ALA A 165 10.51 21.31 -2.23
N ARG A 166 9.37 20.71 -2.61
CA ARG A 166 8.09 20.99 -1.96
C ARG A 166 8.08 20.58 -0.50
N LEU A 167 8.65 19.43 -0.16
CA LEU A 167 8.73 18.94 1.22
C LEU A 167 9.68 19.81 2.06
N GLU A 168 10.81 20.27 1.50
CA GLU A 168 11.69 21.24 2.17
C GLU A 168 10.94 22.54 2.49
N ALA A 169 10.16 23.04 1.53
CA ALA A 169 9.33 24.23 1.74
C ALA A 169 8.25 24.02 2.82
N TRP A 170 7.65 22.83 2.90
CA TRP A 170 6.69 22.51 3.95
C TRP A 170 7.34 22.30 5.32
N ALA A 171 8.54 21.69 5.35
CA ALA A 171 9.29 21.42 6.57
C ALA A 171 10.07 22.64 7.11
N GLY A 172 10.34 23.63 6.25
CA GLY A 172 11.20 24.78 6.58
C GLY A 172 12.67 24.43 6.83
N ARG A 173 13.13 23.23 6.39
CA ARG A 173 14.48 22.72 6.58
C ARG A 173 14.89 21.75 5.45
N PRO A 174 16.19 21.53 5.24
CA PRO A 174 16.68 20.49 4.33
C PRO A 174 16.25 19.08 4.74
N LEU A 175 16.16 18.17 3.76
CA LEU A 175 15.80 16.77 3.98
C LEU A 175 17.00 15.97 4.53
N ASP A 176 16.79 15.16 5.55
CA ASP A 176 17.75 14.14 6.01
C ASP A 176 17.50 12.81 5.26
N LEU A 177 18.04 12.72 4.05
CA LEU A 177 17.88 11.53 3.20
C LEU A 177 18.62 10.32 3.77
N ALA A 178 19.75 10.51 4.44
CA ALA A 178 20.60 9.40 4.84
C ALA A 178 19.90 8.52 5.89
N ALA A 179 19.41 9.12 6.97
CA ALA A 179 18.70 8.41 8.03
C ALA A 179 17.39 7.79 7.50
N ALA A 180 16.60 8.56 6.72
CA ALA A 180 15.32 8.10 6.19
C ALA A 180 15.47 6.91 5.23
N VAL A 181 16.37 6.98 4.26
CA VAL A 181 16.61 5.86 3.32
C VAL A 181 17.11 4.63 4.06
N ALA A 182 18.05 4.78 5.01
CA ALA A 182 18.55 3.65 5.80
C ALA A 182 17.44 2.95 6.59
N ALA A 183 16.53 3.71 7.25
CA ALA A 183 15.43 3.16 8.01
C ALA A 183 14.42 2.40 7.12
N HIS A 184 14.05 2.99 5.97
CA HIS A 184 13.14 2.34 5.02
C HIS A 184 13.75 1.13 4.32
N ASP A 185 15.04 1.15 4.01
CA ASP A 185 15.76 0.01 3.44
C ASP A 185 15.85 -1.15 4.45
N GLU A 186 16.07 -0.85 5.72
CA GLU A 186 16.01 -1.85 6.78
C GLU A 186 14.60 -2.45 6.91
N ARG A 187 13.57 -1.59 6.92
CA ARG A 187 12.18 -2.05 6.92
C ARG A 187 11.89 -3.00 5.75
N ARG A 188 12.33 -2.67 4.52
CA ARG A 188 12.13 -3.53 3.34
C ARG A 188 12.83 -4.88 3.49
N ARG A 189 14.07 -4.89 4.00
CA ARG A 189 14.81 -6.14 4.25
C ARG A 189 14.10 -7.04 5.26
N LEU A 190 13.63 -6.46 6.36
CA LEU A 190 12.90 -7.20 7.39
C LEU A 190 11.55 -7.72 6.89
N LEU A 191 10.79 -6.93 6.14
CA LEU A 191 9.54 -7.38 5.53
C LEU A 191 9.76 -8.52 4.52
N ALA A 192 10.85 -8.46 3.75
CA ALA A 192 11.23 -9.57 2.86
C ALA A 192 11.54 -10.85 3.66
N ALA A 193 12.20 -10.75 4.82
CA ALA A 193 12.43 -11.88 5.72
C ALA A 193 11.11 -12.40 6.33
N VAL A 194 10.21 -11.52 6.73
CA VAL A 194 8.87 -11.91 7.22
C VAL A 194 8.05 -12.62 6.13
N ALA A 195 8.16 -12.18 4.86
CA ALA A 195 7.49 -12.86 3.76
C ALA A 195 7.94 -14.33 3.60
N GLU A 196 9.18 -14.68 3.97
CA GLU A 196 9.63 -16.09 3.96
C GLU A 196 8.91 -16.93 5.03
N LEU A 197 8.44 -16.34 6.14
CA LEU A 197 7.67 -17.08 7.16
C LEU A 197 6.36 -17.62 6.59
N ARG A 198 5.64 -16.85 5.76
CA ARG A 198 4.42 -17.37 5.11
C ARG A 198 4.72 -18.31 3.93
N ARG A 199 5.93 -18.26 3.36
CA ARG A 199 6.38 -19.19 2.31
C ARG A 199 6.91 -20.50 2.86
N ALA A 200 7.19 -20.59 4.16
CA ALA A 200 7.58 -21.83 4.83
C ALA A 200 6.54 -22.95 4.61
N VAL A 201 6.94 -24.19 4.78
CA VAL A 201 6.07 -25.38 4.68
C VAL A 201 6.22 -26.19 5.98
N PRO A 202 5.19 -26.18 6.84
CA PRO A 202 3.96 -25.39 6.79
C PRO A 202 4.23 -23.88 6.93
N ALA A 203 3.27 -23.04 6.49
CA ALA A 203 3.38 -21.60 6.62
C ALA A 203 3.33 -21.16 8.10
N ARG A 204 4.13 -20.15 8.47
CA ARG A 204 4.17 -19.60 9.83
C ARG A 204 3.33 -18.33 9.98
N LEU A 205 2.90 -17.72 8.87
CA LEU A 205 1.98 -16.61 8.81
C LEU A 205 0.95 -16.88 7.72
N THR A 206 -0.29 -16.43 7.94
CA THR A 206 -1.30 -16.35 6.88
C THR A 206 -1.06 -15.13 5.98
N GLY A 207 -1.72 -15.08 4.81
CA GLY A 207 -1.69 -13.90 3.94
C GLY A 207 -2.30 -12.68 4.62
N ARG A 208 -3.42 -12.86 5.36
CA ARG A 208 -4.04 -11.79 6.14
C ARG A 208 -3.07 -11.20 7.18
N GLN A 209 -2.35 -12.07 7.90
CA GLN A 209 -1.35 -11.62 8.87
C GLN A 209 -0.22 -10.85 8.20
N PHE A 210 0.29 -11.33 7.06
CA PHE A 210 1.32 -10.60 6.32
C PHE A 210 0.83 -9.25 5.81
N LEU A 211 -0.41 -9.16 5.29
CA LEU A 211 -1.03 -7.89 4.90
C LEU A 211 -1.05 -6.91 6.08
N ALA A 212 -1.44 -7.38 7.26
CA ALA A 212 -1.45 -6.56 8.48
C ALA A 212 -0.05 -6.11 8.88
N VAL A 213 0.93 -7.00 8.87
CA VAL A 213 2.33 -6.70 9.19
C VAL A 213 2.89 -5.67 8.20
N ALA A 214 2.69 -5.85 6.89
CA ALA A 214 3.24 -4.94 5.87
C ALA A 214 2.65 -3.53 5.93
N ASN A 215 1.39 -3.39 6.38
CA ASN A 215 0.63 -2.14 6.40
C ASN A 215 0.32 -1.64 7.82
N ALA A 216 1.07 -2.05 8.83
CA ALA A 216 0.94 -1.52 10.19
C ALA A 216 1.19 0.00 10.20
N ALA A 217 0.25 0.77 10.77
CA ALA A 217 0.29 2.24 10.79
C ALA A 217 1.22 2.74 11.90
N LEU A 218 2.54 2.63 11.68
CA LEU A 218 3.59 2.95 12.64
C LEU A 218 4.66 3.85 11.99
N PRO A 219 5.34 4.69 12.79
CA PRO A 219 6.63 5.26 12.39
C PRO A 219 7.61 4.17 11.93
N VAL A 220 8.48 4.47 10.98
CA VAL A 220 9.36 3.46 10.37
C VAL A 220 10.28 2.78 11.39
N GLU A 221 10.78 3.51 12.37
CA GLU A 221 11.67 3.01 13.43
C GLU A 221 10.94 2.02 14.36
N GLU A 222 9.71 2.34 14.74
CA GLU A 222 8.86 1.46 15.56
C GLU A 222 8.49 0.19 14.78
N HIS A 223 8.17 0.36 13.49
CA HIS A 223 7.88 -0.78 12.62
C HIS A 223 9.09 -1.70 12.50
N VAL A 224 10.29 -1.16 12.26
CA VAL A 224 11.56 -1.90 12.22
C VAL A 224 11.79 -2.68 13.53
N ALA A 225 11.58 -2.05 14.68
CA ALA A 225 11.74 -2.71 15.98
C ALA A 225 10.79 -3.90 16.15
N LEU A 226 9.50 -3.74 15.78
CA LEU A 226 8.52 -4.82 15.86
C LEU A 226 8.77 -5.94 14.83
N LEU A 227 9.25 -5.60 13.62
CA LEU A 227 9.62 -6.62 12.62
C LEU A 227 10.81 -7.48 13.08
N ARG A 228 11.83 -6.88 13.69
CA ARG A 228 12.96 -7.63 14.29
C ARG A 228 12.46 -8.59 15.38
N ARG A 229 11.63 -8.08 16.28
CA ARG A 229 11.05 -8.89 17.34
C ARG A 229 10.15 -10.01 16.79
N LEU A 230 9.37 -9.76 15.74
CA LEU A 230 8.57 -10.80 15.08
C LEU A 230 9.45 -11.93 14.52
N LEU A 231 10.58 -11.60 13.92
CA LEU A 231 11.54 -12.58 13.40
C LEU A 231 12.21 -13.37 14.55
N GLU A 232 12.51 -12.74 15.68
CA GLU A 232 13.01 -13.40 16.89
C GLU A 232 11.95 -14.34 17.53
N GLU A 233 10.67 -14.02 17.39
CA GLU A 233 9.53 -14.82 17.86
C GLU A 233 9.09 -15.89 16.82
N ALA A 234 9.74 -16.01 15.66
CA ALA A 234 9.27 -16.82 14.53
C ALA A 234 9.03 -18.29 14.86
N ASP A 235 9.87 -18.90 15.70
CA ASP A 235 9.72 -20.30 16.12
C ASP A 235 8.49 -20.55 17.00
N ARG A 236 7.93 -19.48 17.59
CA ARG A 236 6.73 -19.54 18.44
C ARG A 236 5.44 -19.28 17.66
N LEU A 237 5.54 -18.91 16.37
CA LEU A 237 4.38 -18.74 15.52
C LEU A 237 3.71 -20.08 15.24
N GLY A 238 2.39 -20.04 15.08
CA GLY A 238 1.59 -21.19 14.70
C GLY A 238 1.97 -21.75 13.32
N GLU A 239 1.51 -22.96 13.03
CA GLU A 239 1.60 -23.56 11.70
C GLU A 239 0.25 -23.43 11.00
N HIS A 240 0.27 -22.96 9.77
CA HIS A 240 -0.91 -22.86 8.91
C HIS A 240 -0.77 -23.87 7.76
N ARG A 241 -1.68 -24.83 7.73
CA ARG A 241 -1.77 -25.87 6.70
C ARG A 241 -2.99 -25.60 5.85
N GLY A 242 -2.88 -25.85 4.55
CA GLY A 242 -3.94 -25.62 3.58
C GLY A 242 -3.34 -25.58 2.19
N ARG A 243 -4.20 -25.52 1.17
CA ARG A 243 -3.78 -25.33 -0.21
C ARG A 243 -3.12 -23.95 -0.35
N ARG A 244 -1.99 -23.89 -0.97
CA ARG A 244 -1.13 -22.71 -1.05
C ARG A 244 -1.55 -21.84 -2.22
N VAL A 245 -2.09 -20.67 -1.94
CA VAL A 245 -2.64 -19.73 -2.93
C VAL A 245 -1.69 -18.58 -3.20
N PHE A 246 -1.48 -18.26 -4.49
CA PHE A 246 -0.91 -16.99 -4.92
C PHE A 246 -2.05 -16.07 -5.38
N LEU A 247 -2.19 -14.90 -4.75
CA LEU A 247 -3.23 -13.92 -5.04
C LEU A 247 -2.69 -12.82 -5.96
N SER A 248 -3.32 -12.64 -7.11
CA SER A 248 -2.98 -11.62 -8.11
C SER A 248 -4.17 -10.72 -8.40
N GLY A 249 -3.94 -9.63 -9.10
CA GLY A 249 -5.02 -8.82 -9.67
C GLY A 249 -5.13 -7.42 -9.10
N SER A 250 -6.35 -7.03 -8.72
CA SER A 250 -6.62 -5.70 -8.15
C SER A 250 -5.99 -5.53 -6.77
N ASP A 251 -5.66 -4.29 -6.42
CA ASP A 251 -5.12 -3.96 -5.10
C ASP A 251 -6.10 -4.27 -3.96
N HIS A 252 -5.58 -4.77 -2.85
CA HIS A 252 -6.34 -5.06 -1.63
C HIS A 252 -5.87 -4.15 -0.49
N ASP A 253 -6.58 -3.05 -0.28
CA ASP A 253 -6.35 -2.11 0.83
C ASP A 253 -7.02 -2.55 2.14
N THR A 254 -7.82 -3.62 2.09
CA THR A 254 -8.54 -4.22 3.23
C THR A 254 -8.36 -5.74 3.28
N PRO A 255 -8.57 -6.40 4.44
CA PRO A 255 -8.30 -7.81 4.61
C PRO A 255 -9.39 -8.75 4.06
N HIS A 256 -10.57 -8.26 3.69
CA HIS A 256 -11.78 -9.05 3.43
C HIS A 256 -11.58 -10.18 2.41
N VAL A 257 -10.84 -9.92 1.32
CA VAL A 257 -10.58 -10.93 0.28
C VAL A 257 -9.65 -12.02 0.82
N TYR A 258 -8.66 -11.64 1.62
CA TYR A 258 -7.79 -12.60 2.30
C TYR A 258 -8.56 -13.48 3.26
N GLU A 259 -9.40 -12.87 4.10
CA GLU A 259 -10.25 -13.57 5.06
C GLU A 259 -11.20 -14.54 4.36
N ALA A 260 -11.80 -14.12 3.25
CA ALA A 260 -12.72 -14.97 2.49
C ALA A 260 -12.00 -16.20 1.90
N ILE A 261 -10.82 -16.02 1.29
CA ILE A 261 -10.05 -17.14 0.70
C ILE A 261 -9.52 -18.06 1.81
N GLU A 262 -8.97 -17.51 2.89
CA GLU A 262 -8.40 -18.31 3.98
C GLU A 262 -9.48 -19.02 4.83
N ALA A 263 -10.72 -18.52 4.84
CA ALA A 263 -11.86 -19.21 5.45
C ALA A 263 -12.27 -20.51 4.71
N GLU A 264 -11.90 -20.67 3.44
CA GLU A 264 -12.10 -21.93 2.68
C GLU A 264 -11.05 -23.01 3.07
N GLY A 265 -10.13 -22.73 3.99
CA GLY A 265 -9.03 -23.61 4.38
C GLY A 265 -7.76 -23.45 3.53
N ASP A 266 -7.71 -22.44 2.70
CA ASP A 266 -6.54 -22.07 1.89
C ASP A 266 -5.56 -21.20 2.71
N VAL A 267 -4.31 -21.08 2.24
CA VAL A 267 -3.31 -20.17 2.82
C VAL A 267 -2.70 -19.32 1.71
N ILE A 268 -2.85 -18.01 1.78
CA ILE A 268 -2.25 -17.09 0.80
C ILE A 268 -0.76 -16.93 1.13
N VAL A 269 0.09 -17.49 0.27
CA VAL A 269 1.54 -17.56 0.47
C VAL A 269 2.33 -16.53 -0.35
N GLY A 270 1.66 -15.77 -1.18
CA GLY A 270 2.23 -14.70 -2.00
C GLY A 270 1.16 -13.90 -2.71
N GLU A 271 1.48 -12.69 -3.13
CA GLU A 271 0.64 -11.82 -3.95
C GLU A 271 1.45 -10.82 -4.77
N ASP A 272 0.79 -10.15 -5.73
CA ASP A 272 1.42 -9.16 -6.61
C ASP A 272 0.66 -7.83 -6.70
N HIS A 273 0.22 -7.32 -5.57
CA HIS A 273 -0.43 -6.01 -5.49
C HIS A 273 0.28 -5.04 -4.53
N SER A 274 -0.07 -3.76 -4.58
CA SER A 274 0.68 -2.67 -3.96
C SER A 274 0.56 -2.58 -2.43
N PHE A 275 -0.35 -3.30 -1.80
CA PHE A 275 -0.46 -3.45 -0.35
C PHE A 275 0.23 -4.72 0.17
N GLY A 276 0.61 -5.62 -0.72
CA GLY A 276 1.32 -6.86 -0.42
C GLY A 276 2.82 -6.77 -0.74
N GLU A 277 3.37 -7.82 -1.36
CA GLU A 277 4.80 -7.92 -1.65
C GLU A 277 5.35 -6.83 -2.57
N LEU A 278 4.54 -6.26 -3.45
CA LEU A 278 5.01 -5.16 -4.30
C LEU A 278 5.24 -3.85 -3.53
N ALA A 279 4.68 -3.70 -2.31
CA ALA A 279 5.05 -2.62 -1.40
C ALA A 279 6.43 -2.81 -0.75
N VAL A 280 7.00 -4.02 -0.88
CA VAL A 280 8.25 -4.46 -0.23
C VAL A 280 9.34 -4.73 -1.27
N THR A 281 9.39 -3.94 -2.32
CA THR A 281 10.48 -4.03 -3.31
C THR A 281 11.84 -3.77 -2.66
N GLY A 282 12.91 -4.27 -3.30
CA GLY A 282 14.27 -4.19 -2.75
C GLY A 282 14.71 -2.81 -2.29
N PRO A 283 15.88 -2.68 -1.64
CA PRO A 283 16.35 -1.43 -1.07
C PRO A 283 16.59 -0.36 -2.14
N VAL A 284 16.50 0.92 -1.75
CA VAL A 284 16.94 2.07 -2.56
C VAL A 284 18.45 2.04 -2.73
N GLY A 285 19.19 1.67 -1.67
CA GLY A 285 20.63 1.41 -1.67
C GLY A 285 21.52 2.63 -1.57
N ALA A 286 21.03 3.83 -1.90
CA ALA A 286 21.81 5.06 -1.76
C ALA A 286 20.93 6.25 -1.35
N ALA A 287 21.44 7.09 -0.46
CA ALA A 287 20.74 8.27 0.06
C ALA A 287 20.81 9.45 -0.94
N SER A 288 20.19 9.29 -2.10
CA SER A 288 20.14 10.33 -3.12
C SER A 288 18.80 10.38 -3.84
N LEU A 289 18.42 11.57 -4.34
CA LEU A 289 17.20 11.74 -5.14
C LEU A 289 17.25 10.91 -6.44
N ASP A 290 18.43 10.70 -7.00
CA ASP A 290 18.61 9.88 -8.20
C ASP A 290 18.34 8.39 -7.90
N ALA A 291 18.82 7.87 -6.78
CA ALA A 291 18.56 6.49 -6.36
C ALA A 291 17.06 6.27 -6.06
N LEU A 292 16.43 7.23 -5.38
CA LEU A 292 14.97 7.20 -5.16
C LEU A 292 14.20 7.21 -6.49
N ALA A 293 14.57 8.08 -7.42
CA ALA A 293 13.91 8.16 -8.72
C ALA A 293 14.06 6.86 -9.51
N GLU A 294 15.22 6.23 -9.48
CA GLU A 294 15.46 4.94 -10.13
C GLU A 294 14.66 3.81 -9.47
N HIS A 295 14.63 3.77 -8.13
CA HIS A 295 13.88 2.78 -7.37
C HIS A 295 12.38 2.84 -7.71
N TYR A 296 11.78 4.02 -7.64
CA TYR A 296 10.34 4.19 -7.93
C TYR A 296 10.01 4.07 -9.43
N HIS A 297 10.96 4.37 -10.32
CA HIS A 297 10.80 4.13 -11.75
C HIS A 297 10.72 2.63 -12.09
N ARG A 298 11.48 1.79 -11.38
CA ARG A 298 11.50 0.33 -11.60
C ARG A 298 10.41 -0.44 -10.87
N ASN A 299 9.71 0.17 -9.91
CA ASN A 299 8.63 -0.46 -9.16
C ASN A 299 7.32 -0.42 -9.97
N ILE A 300 7.22 -1.25 -11.02
CA ILE A 300 6.18 -1.16 -12.06
C ILE A 300 5.30 -2.42 -12.19
N LEU A 301 5.41 -3.39 -11.28
CA LEU A 301 4.81 -4.73 -11.50
C LEU A 301 3.30 -4.84 -11.18
N THR A 302 2.60 -3.74 -10.92
CA THR A 302 1.14 -3.76 -10.74
C THR A 302 0.40 -3.82 -12.08
N ALA A 303 -0.87 -4.26 -12.06
CA ALA A 303 -1.71 -4.35 -13.25
C ALA A 303 -1.84 -3.02 -14.02
N HIS A 304 -1.81 -1.89 -13.32
CA HIS A 304 -1.93 -0.56 -13.93
C HIS A 304 -0.63 0.00 -14.52
N ARG A 305 0.53 -0.62 -14.24
CA ARG A 305 1.84 0.00 -14.54
C ARG A 305 2.76 -0.89 -15.35
N SER A 306 2.33 -2.13 -15.62
CA SER A 306 3.16 -3.12 -16.31
C SER A 306 2.43 -3.71 -17.50
N THR A 307 3.17 -4.38 -18.39
CA THR A 307 2.58 -5.11 -19.51
C THR A 307 2.10 -6.50 -19.07
N PRO A 308 1.07 -7.08 -19.73
CA PRO A 308 0.61 -8.43 -19.44
C PRO A 308 1.75 -9.49 -19.49
N GLY A 309 2.68 -9.36 -20.45
CA GLY A 309 3.83 -10.27 -20.56
C GLY A 309 4.81 -10.16 -19.39
N ALA A 310 5.10 -8.94 -18.90
CA ALA A 310 5.97 -8.74 -17.73
C ALA A 310 5.30 -9.27 -16.45
N ARG A 311 4.01 -9.07 -16.30
CA ARG A 311 3.23 -9.61 -15.17
C ARG A 311 3.16 -11.14 -15.20
N ALA A 312 2.98 -11.74 -16.40
CA ALA A 312 3.01 -13.19 -16.56
C ALA A 312 4.38 -13.78 -16.19
N ALA A 313 5.47 -13.15 -16.66
CA ALA A 313 6.83 -13.57 -16.30
C ALA A 313 7.10 -13.49 -14.79
N TYR A 314 6.64 -12.38 -14.14
CA TYR A 314 6.73 -12.24 -12.68
C TYR A 314 5.93 -13.33 -11.98
N ALA A 315 4.66 -13.53 -12.34
CA ALA A 315 3.78 -14.53 -11.73
C ALA A 315 4.40 -15.93 -11.80
N ALA A 316 4.97 -16.33 -12.95
CA ALA A 316 5.62 -17.62 -13.11
C ALA A 316 6.82 -17.84 -12.17
N VAL A 317 7.59 -16.80 -11.87
CA VAL A 317 8.68 -16.86 -10.89
C VAL A 317 8.14 -16.86 -9.46
N ALA A 318 7.22 -15.97 -9.14
CA ALA A 318 6.67 -15.78 -7.80
C ALA A 318 5.91 -17.02 -7.31
N VAL A 319 5.06 -17.61 -8.16
CA VAL A 319 4.32 -18.86 -7.88
C VAL A 319 5.27 -20.01 -7.49
N ARG A 320 6.36 -20.20 -8.25
CA ARG A 320 7.37 -21.23 -7.93
C ARG A 320 8.09 -20.93 -6.61
N ARG A 321 8.47 -19.67 -6.39
CA ARG A 321 9.13 -19.24 -5.14
C ARG A 321 8.24 -19.49 -3.93
N CYS A 322 6.95 -19.18 -4.04
CA CYS A 322 5.96 -19.38 -2.98
C CYS A 322 5.52 -20.84 -2.85
N ARG A 323 5.91 -21.74 -3.77
CA ARG A 323 5.37 -23.11 -3.86
C ARG A 323 3.83 -23.08 -3.83
N ALA A 324 3.25 -22.17 -4.60
CA ALA A 324 1.80 -22.07 -4.69
C ALA A 324 1.24 -23.25 -5.51
N GLU A 325 0.07 -23.72 -5.11
CA GLU A 325 -0.66 -24.82 -5.73
C GLU A 325 -1.85 -24.32 -6.54
N LEU A 326 -2.24 -23.07 -6.30
CA LEU A 326 -3.33 -22.37 -6.97
C LEU A 326 -2.97 -20.91 -7.21
N PHE A 327 -3.27 -20.42 -8.39
CA PHE A 327 -3.22 -19.00 -8.73
C PHE A 327 -4.63 -18.42 -8.79
N VAL A 328 -4.90 -17.38 -8.03
CA VAL A 328 -6.19 -16.67 -8.03
C VAL A 328 -5.96 -15.24 -8.49
N SER A 329 -6.61 -14.85 -9.60
CA SER A 329 -6.64 -13.46 -10.06
C SER A 329 -7.97 -12.83 -9.65
N TYR A 330 -7.93 -11.85 -8.77
CA TYR A 330 -9.10 -11.10 -8.32
C TYR A 330 -9.24 -9.81 -9.14
N CYS A 331 -10.40 -9.62 -9.76
CA CYS A 331 -10.70 -8.49 -10.63
C CYS A 331 -11.93 -7.73 -10.13
N ARG A 332 -11.72 -6.52 -9.59
CA ARG A 332 -12.85 -5.65 -9.20
C ARG A 332 -13.65 -5.22 -10.43
N ALA A 333 -14.96 -5.02 -10.25
CA ALA A 333 -15.87 -4.62 -11.34
C ALA A 333 -15.46 -3.27 -12.00
N SER A 334 -14.73 -2.42 -11.28
CA SER A 334 -14.23 -1.12 -11.75
C SER A 334 -12.76 -1.15 -12.23
N ASP A 335 -12.11 -2.31 -12.20
CA ASP A 335 -10.70 -2.51 -12.51
C ASP A 335 -10.55 -3.65 -13.52
N GLU A 336 -10.56 -3.32 -14.79
CA GLU A 336 -10.50 -4.32 -15.88
C GLU A 336 -9.08 -4.82 -16.17
N ALA A 337 -8.05 -4.12 -15.69
CA ALA A 337 -6.65 -4.46 -16.02
C ALA A 337 -6.26 -5.89 -15.66
N PRO A 338 -6.61 -6.45 -14.48
CA PRO A 338 -6.30 -7.84 -14.16
C PRO A 338 -6.93 -8.87 -15.09
N ALA A 339 -8.13 -8.60 -15.61
CA ALA A 339 -8.79 -9.50 -16.57
C ALA A 339 -8.02 -9.58 -17.91
N TRP A 340 -7.41 -8.47 -18.33
CA TRP A 340 -6.54 -8.45 -19.53
C TRP A 340 -5.20 -9.16 -19.31
N ASP A 341 -4.68 -9.18 -18.08
CA ASP A 341 -3.43 -9.86 -17.73
C ASP A 341 -3.61 -11.38 -17.62
N PHE A 342 -4.78 -11.84 -17.15
CA PHE A 342 -5.02 -13.21 -16.76
C PHE A 342 -4.73 -14.25 -17.84
N PRO A 343 -5.11 -14.08 -19.14
CA PRO A 343 -4.80 -15.07 -20.16
C PRO A 343 -3.29 -15.34 -20.30
N ALA A 344 -2.47 -14.27 -20.27
CA ALA A 344 -1.01 -14.40 -20.35
C ALA A 344 -0.43 -15.02 -19.08
N GLN A 345 -0.94 -14.65 -17.92
CA GLN A 345 -0.53 -15.26 -16.64
C GLN A 345 -0.88 -16.73 -16.60
N ARG A 346 -2.13 -17.12 -16.92
CA ARG A 346 -2.56 -18.52 -16.97
C ARG A 346 -1.68 -19.37 -17.92
N ALA A 347 -1.35 -18.84 -19.09
CA ALA A 347 -0.51 -19.54 -20.07
C ALA A 347 0.93 -19.75 -19.57
N ALA A 348 1.44 -18.90 -18.68
CA ALA A 348 2.79 -18.99 -18.13
C ALA A 348 2.91 -19.89 -16.88
N LEU A 349 1.79 -20.38 -16.35
CA LEU A 349 1.73 -21.15 -15.10
C LEU A 349 1.52 -22.63 -15.35
N ASN A 350 2.15 -23.49 -14.51
CA ASN A 350 1.98 -24.94 -14.49
C ASN A 350 1.09 -25.43 -13.34
N ILE A 351 0.28 -24.54 -12.77
CA ILE A 351 -0.69 -24.83 -11.70
C ILE A 351 -2.07 -24.34 -12.13
N PRO A 352 -3.16 -24.83 -11.51
CA PRO A 352 -4.50 -24.29 -11.72
C PRO A 352 -4.55 -22.79 -11.51
N ALA A 353 -5.31 -22.10 -12.37
CA ALA A 353 -5.49 -20.66 -12.31
C ALA A 353 -6.97 -20.28 -12.44
N VAL A 354 -7.49 -19.50 -11.51
CA VAL A 354 -8.87 -19.06 -11.44
C VAL A 354 -8.95 -17.55 -11.53
N LEU A 355 -9.89 -17.03 -12.33
CA LEU A 355 -10.22 -15.62 -12.40
C LEU A 355 -11.53 -15.37 -11.66
N LEU A 356 -11.48 -14.50 -10.66
CA LEU A 356 -12.66 -13.98 -9.95
C LEU A 356 -13.02 -12.62 -10.56
N GLU A 357 -13.91 -12.65 -11.56
CA GLU A 357 -14.31 -11.44 -12.31
C GLU A 357 -15.37 -10.63 -11.57
N ARG A 358 -15.41 -9.33 -11.88
CA ARG A 358 -16.49 -8.39 -11.49
C ARG A 358 -16.80 -8.38 -9.99
N GLN A 359 -15.77 -8.48 -9.19
CA GLN A 359 -15.90 -8.50 -7.75
C GLN A 359 -16.27 -7.13 -7.18
N GLU A 360 -17.09 -7.12 -6.16
CA GLU A 360 -17.38 -5.91 -5.39
C GLU A 360 -16.21 -5.55 -4.47
N TYR A 361 -16.04 -4.26 -4.19
CA TYR A 361 -15.02 -3.79 -3.28
C TYR A 361 -15.22 -4.35 -1.86
N GLY A 362 -14.17 -4.94 -1.31
CA GLY A 362 -14.20 -5.56 0.02
C GLY A 362 -14.95 -6.90 0.09
N ARG A 363 -15.34 -7.47 -1.04
CA ARG A 363 -16.01 -8.78 -1.10
C ARG A 363 -15.31 -9.73 -2.05
N ALA A 364 -15.49 -11.03 -1.81
CA ALA A 364 -15.01 -12.07 -2.72
C ALA A 364 -16.15 -13.08 -2.96
N ASP A 365 -16.69 -13.09 -4.17
CA ASP A 365 -17.52 -14.20 -4.62
C ASP A 365 -16.60 -15.35 -5.09
N LEU A 366 -16.52 -16.38 -4.26
CA LEU A 366 -15.66 -17.55 -4.49
C LEU A 366 -16.36 -18.66 -5.30
N THR A 367 -17.52 -18.38 -5.91
CA THR A 367 -18.29 -19.38 -6.68
C THR A 367 -17.47 -20.00 -7.80
N ALA A 368 -16.68 -19.21 -8.53
CA ALA A 368 -15.78 -19.70 -9.58
C ALA A 368 -14.65 -20.58 -9.00
N LEU A 369 -14.09 -20.18 -7.87
CA LEU A 369 -13.07 -20.95 -7.16
C LEU A 369 -13.58 -22.33 -6.75
N ARG A 370 -14.79 -22.41 -6.18
CA ARG A 370 -15.43 -23.65 -5.72
C ARG A 370 -15.81 -24.60 -6.88
N LYS A 371 -16.15 -24.04 -8.05
CA LYS A 371 -16.52 -24.84 -9.24
C LYS A 371 -15.31 -25.46 -9.93
N GLU A 372 -14.22 -24.73 -10.02
CA GLU A 372 -13.01 -25.17 -10.73
C GLU A 372 -12.15 -26.14 -9.92
N LEU A 373 -12.29 -26.11 -8.60
CA LEU A 373 -11.49 -26.88 -7.67
C LEU A 373 -12.42 -27.46 -6.58
N PRO A 374 -13.05 -28.63 -6.82
CA PRO A 374 -13.83 -29.28 -5.77
C PRO A 374 -12.96 -29.46 -4.52
N CYS A 375 -13.54 -29.17 -3.33
CA CYS A 375 -12.89 -29.35 -2.05
C CYS A 375 -12.19 -30.71 -1.96
N PRO A 376 -10.94 -30.80 -1.49
CA PRO A 376 -10.36 -32.09 -1.15
C PRO A 376 -11.27 -32.75 -0.11
N GLN A 377 -11.70 -33.99 -0.40
CA GLN A 377 -12.49 -34.84 0.50
C GLN A 377 -11.68 -35.23 1.73
#